data_80809e0f8a480e5c765d25fee409f4dc
#
_entry.id   80809e0f8a480e5c765d25fee409f4dc
#
_cell.length_a   1.000
_cell.length_b   1.000
_cell.length_c   1.000
_cell.angle_alpha   90.00
_cell.angle_beta   90.00
_cell.angle_gamma   90.00
#
_symmetry.space_group_name_H-M   'P 1'
#
loop_
_entity.id
_entity.type
_entity.pdbx_description
1 polymer ?
#
loop_
_entity_poly.entity_id
_entity_poly.type
_entity_poly.pdbx_seq_one_letter_code
_entity_poly.pdbx_strand_id
1 'polypeptide(L)'
;MQSPLIALPLKETKPVDLVKPLKNLIIQNYEQSPVSYMDELQRISQARQDATGQASTESLGRDLLFRYFHIIEMLELRFPELEAPFVWLDSFTHAPIEQRTTAYEKACILYNTAAQITRVSMQLNRSDSSTDALKRAYTGLRQAAGLLQYIKNNFMYAPSDDMKLSLIHI
;
A
#
# COMPACT_ATOMS: atom_id res chain seq x y z
N MET A 1 27.78 -20.50 -0.20
CA MET A 1 26.48 -20.44 0.50
C MET A 1 25.83 -19.10 0.20
N GLN A 2 24.66 -19.09 -0.43
CA GLN A 2 23.92 -17.84 -0.58
C GLN A 2 23.20 -17.57 0.74
N SER A 3 23.40 -16.40 1.31
CA SER A 3 22.59 -15.93 2.45
C SER A 3 21.12 -15.91 2.04
N PRO A 4 20.21 -16.54 2.78
CA PRO A 4 18.79 -16.45 2.50
C PRO A 4 18.37 -15.01 2.74
N LEU A 5 18.05 -14.29 1.67
CA LEU A 5 17.36 -13.01 1.81
C LEU A 5 15.91 -13.28 2.20
N ILE A 6 15.39 -12.56 3.17
CA ILE A 6 14.02 -12.71 3.65
C ILE A 6 13.17 -11.59 3.02
N ALA A 7 12.11 -11.98 2.30
CA ALA A 7 11.15 -11.00 1.79
C ALA A 7 10.37 -10.38 2.94
N LEU A 8 10.02 -9.11 2.84
CA LEU A 8 9.10 -8.50 3.77
C LEU A 8 7.72 -9.19 3.63
N PRO A 9 7.07 -9.56 4.75
CA PRO A 9 5.73 -10.10 4.71
C PRO A 9 4.74 -9.02 4.28
N LEU A 10 3.74 -9.42 3.48
CA LEU A 10 2.65 -8.53 3.09
C LEU A 10 1.70 -8.32 4.27
N LYS A 11 1.19 -7.10 4.41
CA LYS A 11 0.09 -6.80 5.34
C LYS A 11 -1.24 -7.19 4.69
N GLU A 12 -2.06 -7.90 5.44
CA GLU A 12 -3.45 -8.17 5.08
C GLU A 12 -4.36 -7.05 5.57
N THR A 13 -5.50 -6.86 4.92
CA THR A 13 -6.47 -5.83 5.30
C THR A 13 -7.90 -6.35 5.18
N LYS A 14 -8.79 -5.74 5.97
CA LYS A 14 -10.22 -6.00 5.86
C LYS A 14 -10.85 -5.10 4.77
N PRO A 15 -11.98 -5.54 4.16
CA PRO A 15 -12.75 -4.69 3.28
C PRO A 15 -13.17 -3.39 3.96
N VAL A 16 -13.15 -2.29 3.21
CA VAL A 16 -13.57 -0.96 3.68
C VAL A 16 -14.55 -0.37 2.66
N ASP A 17 -15.66 0.16 3.15
CA ASP A 17 -16.59 0.93 2.34
C ASP A 17 -16.13 2.39 2.27
N LEU A 18 -15.59 2.79 1.13
CA LEU A 18 -15.22 4.19 0.83
C LEU A 18 -16.37 4.98 0.20
N VAL A 19 -17.39 4.30 -0.34
CA VAL A 19 -18.51 4.95 -1.02
C VAL A 19 -19.33 5.80 -0.05
N LYS A 20 -19.66 5.24 1.12
CA LYS A 20 -20.51 5.93 2.11
C LYS A 20 -19.89 7.23 2.64
N PRO A 21 -18.64 7.24 3.15
CA PRO A 21 -18.04 8.50 3.62
C PRO A 21 -17.86 9.51 2.49
N LEU A 22 -17.46 9.10 1.29
CA LEU A 22 -17.32 10.02 0.15
C LEU A 22 -18.65 10.64 -0.28
N LYS A 23 -19.74 9.87 -0.29
CA LYS A 23 -21.10 10.42 -0.55
C LYS A 23 -21.46 11.51 0.46
N ASN A 24 -21.18 11.28 1.73
CA ASN A 24 -21.47 12.28 2.78
C ASN A 24 -20.65 13.56 2.56
N LEU A 25 -19.37 13.44 2.24
CA LEU A 25 -18.52 14.60 1.97
C LEU A 25 -18.92 15.36 0.71
N ILE A 26 -19.39 14.68 -0.34
CA ILE A 26 -19.93 15.35 -1.55
C ILE A 26 -21.14 16.21 -1.19
N ILE A 27 -22.06 15.67 -0.37
CA ILE A 27 -23.23 16.42 0.07
C ILE A 27 -22.82 17.62 0.95
N GLN A 28 -21.94 17.38 1.92
CA GLN A 28 -21.54 18.39 2.90
C GLN A 28 -20.72 19.53 2.30
N ASN A 29 -19.75 19.20 1.45
CA ASN A 29 -18.77 20.18 0.97
C ASN A 29 -19.20 20.87 -0.34
N TYR A 30 -20.08 20.23 -1.12
CA TYR A 30 -20.44 20.73 -2.44
C TYR A 30 -21.94 20.91 -2.65
N GLU A 31 -22.78 20.51 -1.69
CA GLU A 31 -24.25 20.56 -1.79
C GLU A 31 -24.78 19.86 -3.06
N GLN A 32 -24.05 18.86 -3.55
CA GLN A 32 -24.35 18.11 -4.78
C GLN A 32 -24.94 16.74 -4.47
N SER A 33 -25.77 16.27 -5.41
CA SER A 33 -26.28 14.90 -5.34
C SER A 33 -25.14 13.91 -5.67
N PRO A 34 -24.82 12.95 -4.78
CA PRO A 34 -23.79 11.95 -5.02
C PRO A 34 -24.18 10.92 -6.08
N VAL A 35 -25.45 10.93 -6.53
CA VAL A 35 -25.95 9.98 -7.55
C VAL A 35 -25.20 10.12 -8.87
N SER A 36 -24.85 11.34 -9.23
CA SER A 36 -24.10 11.62 -10.47
C SER A 36 -22.66 11.08 -10.47
N TYR A 37 -22.13 10.70 -9.29
CA TYR A 37 -20.76 10.25 -9.10
C TYR A 37 -20.66 8.78 -8.65
N MET A 38 -21.77 8.03 -8.69
CA MET A 38 -21.80 6.68 -8.14
C MET A 38 -20.83 5.72 -8.83
N ASP A 39 -20.69 5.83 -10.15
CA ASP A 39 -19.78 4.99 -10.92
C ASP A 39 -18.31 5.26 -10.52
N GLU A 40 -17.95 6.52 -10.34
CA GLU A 40 -16.61 6.94 -9.91
C GLU A 40 -16.33 6.45 -8.48
N LEU A 41 -17.29 6.59 -7.57
CA LEU A 41 -17.15 6.14 -6.20
C LEU A 41 -16.98 4.61 -6.12
N GLN A 42 -17.71 3.87 -6.95
CA GLN A 42 -17.55 2.42 -7.06
C GLN A 42 -16.19 2.02 -7.63
N ARG A 43 -15.71 2.75 -8.65
CA ARG A 43 -14.35 2.53 -9.21
C ARG A 43 -13.25 2.78 -8.19
N ILE A 44 -13.41 3.79 -7.32
CA ILE A 44 -12.47 4.03 -6.20
C ILE A 44 -12.45 2.84 -5.24
N SER A 45 -13.63 2.37 -4.84
CA SER A 45 -13.76 1.22 -3.95
C SER A 45 -13.18 -0.05 -4.59
N GLN A 46 -13.45 -0.27 -5.89
CA GLN A 46 -12.91 -1.38 -6.64
C GLN A 46 -11.38 -1.31 -6.75
N ALA A 47 -10.82 -0.12 -7.01
CA ALA A 47 -9.37 0.04 -7.08
C ALA A 47 -8.67 -0.36 -5.77
N ARG A 48 -9.31 -0.09 -4.61
CA ARG A 48 -8.81 -0.60 -3.31
C ARG A 48 -8.84 -2.13 -3.27
N GLN A 49 -9.96 -2.72 -3.64
CA GLN A 49 -10.12 -4.18 -3.63
C GLN A 49 -9.10 -4.86 -4.55
N ASP A 50 -8.88 -4.30 -5.74
CA ASP A 50 -7.88 -4.81 -6.70
C ASP A 50 -6.46 -4.71 -6.13
N ALA A 51 -6.13 -3.61 -5.46
CA ALA A 51 -4.81 -3.40 -4.87
C ALA A 51 -4.54 -4.26 -3.63
N THR A 52 -5.58 -4.54 -2.84
CA THR A 52 -5.46 -5.28 -1.57
C THR A 52 -5.93 -6.72 -1.66
N GLY A 53 -6.61 -7.09 -2.74
CA GLY A 53 -7.03 -8.46 -3.03
C GLY A 53 -5.82 -9.34 -3.31
N GLN A 54 -6.00 -10.61 -3.13
CA GLN A 54 -4.91 -11.57 -3.34
C GLN A 54 -4.39 -11.50 -4.76
N ALA A 55 -3.20 -11.19 -4.85
CA ALA A 55 -2.40 -11.51 -5.86
C ALA A 55 -2.34 -11.51 -7.10
N SER A 56 -2.11 -10.66 -7.36
CA SER A 56 -1.53 -10.54 -8.67
C SER A 56 -0.12 -10.98 -8.69
N THR A 57 0.16 -11.72 -9.66
CA THR A 57 1.47 -11.95 -10.19
C THR A 57 2.27 -10.65 -10.18
N GLU A 58 3.36 -10.74 -9.57
CA GLU A 58 4.59 -9.92 -9.50
C GLU A 58 4.53 -8.44 -9.92
N SER A 59 4.37 -8.14 -11.19
CA SER A 59 4.37 -6.74 -11.66
C SER A 59 3.01 -6.07 -11.54
N LEU A 60 1.93 -6.81 -11.82
CA LEU A 60 0.57 -6.28 -11.77
C LEU A 60 0.18 -5.84 -10.35
N GLY A 61 0.61 -6.60 -9.31
CA GLY A 61 0.31 -6.22 -7.93
C GLY A 61 0.94 -4.92 -7.51
N ARG A 62 2.18 -4.71 -7.87
CA ARG A 62 2.86 -3.46 -7.64
C ARG A 62 2.15 -2.29 -8.33
N ASP A 63 1.75 -2.49 -9.58
CA ASP A 63 1.13 -1.42 -10.38
C ASP A 63 -0.28 -1.08 -9.85
N LEU A 64 -1.04 -2.07 -9.35
CA LEU A 64 -2.33 -1.86 -8.70
C LEU A 64 -2.17 -1.09 -7.37
N LEU A 65 -1.16 -1.43 -6.56
CA LEU A 65 -0.84 -0.71 -5.32
C LEU A 65 -0.48 0.75 -5.61
N PHE A 66 0.37 1.03 -6.59
CA PHE A 66 0.71 2.40 -6.98
C PHE A 66 -0.50 3.16 -7.53
N ARG A 67 -1.32 2.53 -8.36
CA ARG A 67 -2.56 3.14 -8.86
C ARG A 67 -3.48 3.56 -7.72
N TYR A 68 -3.71 2.67 -6.75
CA TYR A 68 -4.56 2.98 -5.60
C TYR A 68 -3.92 4.05 -4.71
N PHE A 69 -2.62 4.03 -4.50
CA PHE A 69 -1.92 5.09 -3.78
C PHE A 69 -2.19 6.47 -4.40
N HIS A 70 -2.06 6.61 -5.72
CA HIS A 70 -2.37 7.86 -6.40
C HIS A 70 -3.84 8.28 -6.26
N ILE A 71 -4.76 7.33 -6.28
CA ILE A 71 -6.18 7.62 -6.03
C ILE A 71 -6.38 8.21 -4.63
N ILE A 72 -5.77 7.62 -3.60
CA ILE A 72 -5.87 8.14 -2.22
C ILE A 72 -5.20 9.52 -2.10
N GLU A 73 -4.08 9.77 -2.76
CA GLU A 73 -3.47 11.10 -2.81
C GLU A 73 -4.44 12.16 -3.39
N MET A 74 -5.10 11.84 -4.50
CA MET A 74 -6.09 12.75 -5.11
C MET A 74 -7.34 12.92 -4.24
N LEU A 75 -7.78 11.85 -3.55
CA LEU A 75 -8.90 11.93 -2.61
C LEU A 75 -8.56 12.81 -1.41
N GLU A 76 -7.37 12.70 -0.84
CA GLU A 76 -6.93 13.53 0.29
C GLU A 76 -6.87 15.01 -0.09
N LEU A 77 -6.41 15.33 -1.30
CA LEU A 77 -6.43 16.73 -1.81
C LEU A 77 -7.86 17.26 -1.97
N ARG A 78 -8.81 16.42 -2.36
CA ARG A 78 -10.20 16.82 -2.61
C ARG A 78 -11.06 16.76 -1.35
N PHE A 79 -10.80 15.81 -0.48
CA PHE A 79 -11.56 15.50 0.74
C PHE A 79 -10.58 15.28 1.90
N PRO A 80 -9.95 16.35 2.42
CA PRO A 80 -8.96 16.20 3.50
C PRO A 80 -9.57 15.64 4.79
N GLU A 81 -10.90 15.73 4.97
CA GLU A 81 -11.65 15.18 6.09
C GLU A 81 -12.07 13.72 5.89
N LEU A 82 -11.61 13.07 4.81
CA LEU A 82 -11.97 11.68 4.55
C LEU A 82 -11.45 10.77 5.65
N GLU A 83 -12.38 10.17 6.36
CA GLU A 83 -12.14 9.16 7.37
C GLU A 83 -12.86 7.86 7.03
N ALA A 84 -12.17 6.74 7.15
CA ALA A 84 -12.75 5.42 7.03
C ALA A 84 -12.05 4.43 7.98
N PRO A 85 -12.72 3.39 8.47
CA PRO A 85 -12.10 2.43 9.37
C PRO A 85 -11.14 1.50 8.61
N PHE A 86 -9.92 1.96 8.38
CA PHE A 86 -8.88 1.16 7.76
C PHE A 86 -8.32 0.16 8.77
N VAL A 87 -8.62 -1.11 8.57
CA VAL A 87 -8.13 -2.20 9.42
C VAL A 87 -7.08 -2.99 8.64
N TRP A 88 -5.83 -2.90 9.11
CA TRP A 88 -4.73 -3.69 8.59
C TRP A 88 -4.20 -4.64 9.66
N LEU A 89 -3.80 -5.84 9.26
CA LEU A 89 -3.17 -6.78 10.18
C LEU A 89 -1.68 -6.46 10.28
N ASP A 90 -1.16 -6.57 11.49
CA ASP A 90 0.29 -6.55 11.70
C ASP A 90 0.94 -7.68 10.90
N SER A 91 2.01 -7.40 10.18
CA SER A 91 2.61 -8.34 9.23
C SER A 91 3.32 -9.53 9.88
N PHE A 92 3.59 -9.47 11.20
CA PHE A 92 4.25 -10.54 11.94
C PHE A 92 3.32 -11.23 12.93
N THR A 93 2.51 -10.46 13.66
CA THR A 93 1.61 -10.98 14.71
C THR A 93 0.21 -11.25 14.22
N HIS A 94 -0.17 -10.75 13.03
CA HIS A 94 -1.53 -10.75 12.48
C HIS A 94 -2.58 -10.08 13.38
N ALA A 95 -2.15 -9.28 14.36
CA ALA A 95 -3.05 -8.49 15.19
C ALA A 95 -3.71 -7.37 14.34
N PRO A 96 -5.04 -7.18 14.44
CA PRO A 96 -5.71 -6.11 13.72
C PRO A 96 -5.38 -4.74 14.34
N ILE A 97 -5.02 -3.79 13.50
CA ILE A 97 -4.79 -2.39 13.86
C ILE A 97 -5.74 -1.54 13.03
N GLU A 98 -6.58 -0.76 13.69
CA GLU A 98 -7.51 0.16 13.03
C GLU A 98 -7.05 1.59 13.21
N GLN A 99 -6.99 2.33 12.10
CA GLN A 99 -6.89 3.79 12.08
C GLN A 99 -7.84 4.36 11.02
N ARG A 100 -8.24 5.62 11.21
CA ARG A 100 -9.25 6.23 10.35
C ARG A 100 -8.69 7.19 9.31
N THR A 101 -7.41 7.45 9.33
CA THR A 101 -6.74 8.45 8.47
C THR A 101 -6.29 7.88 7.14
N THR A 102 -6.39 8.67 6.08
CA THR A 102 -5.81 8.36 4.77
C THR A 102 -4.29 8.20 4.83
N ALA A 103 -3.63 8.90 5.75
CA ALA A 103 -2.18 8.76 5.97
C ALA A 103 -1.80 7.34 6.39
N TYR A 104 -2.58 6.70 7.28
CA TYR A 104 -2.34 5.31 7.66
C TYR A 104 -2.55 4.34 6.50
N GLU A 105 -3.64 4.51 5.76
CA GLU A 105 -3.92 3.70 4.56
C GLU A 105 -2.77 3.83 3.55
N LYS A 106 -2.31 5.05 3.25
CA LYS A 106 -1.17 5.31 2.36
C LYS A 106 0.11 4.63 2.83
N ALA A 107 0.43 4.72 4.12
CA ALA A 107 1.61 4.08 4.69
C ALA A 107 1.56 2.54 4.52
N CYS A 108 0.40 1.91 4.76
CA CYS A 108 0.21 0.48 4.58
C CYS A 108 0.34 0.05 3.11
N ILE A 109 -0.21 0.83 2.18
CA ILE A 109 -0.08 0.59 0.73
C ILE A 109 1.38 0.69 0.28
N LEU A 110 2.11 1.72 0.72
CA LEU A 110 3.54 1.86 0.40
C LEU A 110 4.37 0.72 1.01
N TYR A 111 4.06 0.30 2.23
CA TYR A 111 4.70 -0.86 2.84
C TYR A 111 4.48 -2.12 2.01
N ASN A 112 3.24 -2.40 1.60
CA ASN A 112 2.94 -3.55 0.75
C ASN A 112 3.60 -3.45 -0.62
N THR A 113 3.74 -2.24 -1.16
CA THR A 113 4.51 -2.02 -2.39
C THR A 113 5.97 -2.39 -2.22
N ALA A 114 6.60 -1.98 -1.11
CA ALA A 114 7.97 -2.36 -0.78
C ALA A 114 8.09 -3.87 -0.58
N ALA A 115 7.16 -4.48 0.15
CA ALA A 115 7.12 -5.93 0.38
C ALA A 115 7.00 -6.71 -0.94
N GLN A 116 6.13 -6.28 -1.84
CA GLN A 116 5.97 -6.89 -3.17
C GLN A 116 7.26 -6.77 -3.99
N ILE A 117 7.93 -5.62 -3.98
CA ILE A 117 9.20 -5.43 -4.69
C ILE A 117 10.28 -6.35 -4.11
N THR A 118 10.38 -6.51 -2.78
CA THR A 118 11.34 -7.44 -2.18
C THR A 118 11.07 -8.87 -2.59
N ARG A 119 9.79 -9.28 -2.60
CA ARG A 119 9.37 -10.63 -3.01
C ARG A 119 9.78 -10.95 -4.43
N VAL A 120 9.50 -10.04 -5.38
CA VAL A 120 9.91 -10.18 -6.79
C VAL A 120 11.43 -10.23 -6.94
N SER A 121 12.14 -9.33 -6.24
CA SER A 121 13.61 -9.27 -6.30
C SER A 121 14.26 -10.57 -5.80
N MET A 122 13.62 -11.28 -4.89
CA MET A 122 14.12 -12.54 -4.36
C MET A 122 13.86 -13.74 -5.25
N GLN A 123 12.82 -13.70 -6.05
CA GLN A 123 12.49 -14.75 -7.01
C GLN A 123 13.44 -14.76 -8.21
N LEU A 124 14.16 -13.65 -8.46
CA LEU A 124 15.15 -13.59 -9.52
C LEU A 124 16.29 -14.59 -9.26
N ASN A 125 16.60 -15.42 -10.27
CA ASN A 125 17.64 -16.40 -10.16
C ASN A 125 19.03 -15.73 -10.11
N ARG A 126 19.58 -15.61 -8.90
CA ARG A 126 20.90 -15.01 -8.63
C ARG A 126 22.05 -15.98 -8.84
N SER A 127 21.75 -17.26 -9.01
CA SER A 127 22.76 -18.31 -9.29
C SER A 127 23.13 -18.37 -10.76
N ASP A 128 22.29 -17.81 -11.62
CA ASP A 128 22.60 -17.66 -13.02
C ASP A 128 23.67 -16.57 -13.15
N SER A 129 24.75 -16.85 -13.84
CA SER A 129 25.87 -15.92 -14.07
C SER A 129 25.45 -14.67 -14.88
N SER A 130 24.17 -14.49 -15.14
CA SER A 130 23.65 -13.29 -15.80
C SER A 130 23.72 -12.10 -14.86
N THR A 131 24.62 -11.20 -15.13
CA THR A 131 24.77 -9.90 -14.48
C THR A 131 23.46 -9.12 -14.42
N ASP A 132 22.51 -9.42 -15.31
CA ASP A 132 21.24 -8.70 -15.45
C ASP A 132 20.23 -9.05 -14.33
N ALA A 133 20.11 -10.33 -13.97
CA ALA A 133 19.25 -10.74 -12.87
C ALA A 133 19.72 -10.15 -11.53
N LEU A 134 21.06 -10.13 -11.32
CA LEU A 134 21.63 -9.52 -10.12
C LEU A 134 21.39 -7.99 -10.07
N LYS A 135 21.57 -7.30 -11.19
CA LYS A 135 21.29 -5.86 -11.30
C LYS A 135 19.82 -5.55 -11.03
N ARG A 136 18.88 -6.33 -11.56
CA ARG A 136 17.45 -6.17 -11.32
C ARG A 136 17.09 -6.41 -9.87
N ALA A 137 17.62 -7.46 -9.24
CA ALA A 137 17.41 -7.74 -7.83
C ALA A 137 17.94 -6.59 -6.96
N TYR A 138 19.15 -6.12 -7.21
CA TYR A 138 19.76 -4.99 -6.50
C TYR A 138 18.92 -3.70 -6.65
N THR A 139 18.48 -3.39 -7.87
CA THR A 139 17.65 -2.21 -8.13
C THR A 139 16.32 -2.31 -7.39
N GLY A 140 15.66 -3.47 -7.41
CA GLY A 140 14.41 -3.69 -6.68
C GLY A 140 14.59 -3.53 -5.16
N LEU A 141 15.62 -4.12 -4.57
CA LEU A 141 15.89 -3.95 -3.14
C LEU A 141 16.17 -2.50 -2.76
N ARG A 142 16.89 -1.74 -3.59
CA ARG A 142 17.09 -0.29 -3.39
C ARG A 142 15.78 0.49 -3.47
N GLN A 143 14.89 0.13 -4.41
CA GLN A 143 13.57 0.76 -4.51
C GLN A 143 12.73 0.49 -3.27
N ALA A 144 12.71 -0.75 -2.78
CA ALA A 144 12.01 -1.11 -1.56
C ALA A 144 12.55 -0.32 -0.35
N ALA A 145 13.87 -0.25 -0.19
CA ALA A 145 14.51 0.55 0.86
C ALA A 145 14.13 2.03 0.76
N GLY A 146 14.09 2.59 -0.47
CA GLY A 146 13.66 3.96 -0.71
C GLY A 146 12.20 4.22 -0.29
N LEU A 147 11.29 3.28 -0.57
CA LEU A 147 9.90 3.38 -0.13
C LEU A 147 9.77 3.35 1.39
N LEU A 148 10.48 2.45 2.06
CA LEU A 148 10.48 2.39 3.52
C LEU A 148 11.06 3.66 4.15
N GLN A 149 12.15 4.19 3.59
CA GLN A 149 12.71 5.47 4.01
C GLN A 149 11.73 6.63 3.80
N TYR A 150 10.97 6.60 2.70
CA TYR A 150 9.91 7.58 2.45
C TYR A 150 8.80 7.48 3.51
N ILE A 151 8.34 6.27 3.86
CA ILE A 151 7.36 6.07 4.94
C ILE A 151 7.89 6.67 6.25
N LYS A 152 9.13 6.35 6.62
CA LYS A 152 9.77 6.86 7.83
C LYS A 152 9.78 8.39 7.90
N ASN A 153 10.05 9.04 6.79
CA ASN A 153 10.25 10.49 6.76
C ASN A 153 8.92 11.26 6.64
N ASN A 154 7.87 10.67 6.06
CA ASN A 154 6.65 11.38 5.72
C ASN A 154 5.41 10.95 6.52
N PHE A 155 5.47 9.81 7.22
CA PHE A 155 4.33 9.27 7.96
C PHE A 155 4.67 9.04 9.44
N MET A 156 5.13 10.10 10.12
CA MET A 156 5.67 10.03 11.47
C MET A 156 4.72 9.39 12.50
N TYR A 157 3.42 9.59 12.36
CA TYR A 157 2.39 9.10 13.30
C TYR A 157 1.55 7.94 12.76
N ALA A 158 1.68 7.62 11.48
CA ALA A 158 0.85 6.61 10.82
C ALA A 158 1.41 5.18 10.91
N PRO A 159 2.74 4.94 10.92
CA PRO A 159 3.24 3.59 10.87
C PRO A 159 2.89 2.78 12.12
N SER A 160 2.36 1.58 11.93
CA SER A 160 2.26 0.55 12.96
C SER A 160 3.65 0.02 13.35
N ASP A 161 3.75 -0.66 14.49
CA ASP A 161 5.04 -1.08 15.03
C ASP A 161 5.80 -2.06 14.12
N ASP A 162 5.10 -2.91 13.38
CA ASP A 162 5.70 -3.79 12.38
C ASP A 162 6.37 -3.02 11.24
N MET A 163 5.78 -1.91 10.79
CA MET A 163 6.40 -1.02 9.81
C MET A 163 7.65 -0.34 10.40
N LYS A 164 7.63 0.07 11.67
CA LYS A 164 8.78 0.66 12.35
C LYS A 164 9.94 -0.32 12.49
N LEU A 165 9.66 -1.58 12.84
CA LEU A 165 10.67 -2.63 12.94
C LEU A 165 11.34 -2.89 11.59
N SER A 166 10.58 -2.93 10.51
CA SER A 166 11.12 -3.08 9.15
C SER A 166 12.05 -1.92 8.74
N LEU A 167 11.90 -0.74 9.35
CA LEU A 167 12.72 0.43 9.10
C LEU A 167 14.07 0.40 9.84
N ILE A 168 14.23 -0.45 10.85
CA ILE A 168 15.46 -0.57 11.65
C ILE A 168 16.47 -1.52 10.99
N HIS A 169 15.99 -2.46 10.18
CA HIS A 169 16.79 -3.53 9.57
C HIS A 169 17.24 -3.26 8.12
N ILE A 170 17.11 -2.04 7.64
CA ILE A 170 17.63 -1.55 6.36
C ILE A 170 18.75 -0.54 6.64
#